data_41dd8a056a8c0316ba609a33534817c6
#
_entry.id   41dd8a056a8c0316ba609a33534817c6
#
_cell.length_a   1.000
_cell.length_b   1.000
_cell.length_c   1.000
_cell.angle_alpha   90.00
_cell.angle_beta   90.00
_cell.angle_gamma   90.00
#
_symmetry.space_group_name_H-M   'P 1'
#
loop_
_entity.id
_entity.type
_entity.pdbx_description
1 polymer ?
#
loop_
_entity_poly.entity_id
_entity_poly.type
_entity_poly.pdbx_seq_one_letter_code
_entity_poly.pdbx_strand_id
1 'polypeptide(L)'
;VRVTPRPWQPAGPPLLLGGATPLAARRAARCGDGFVPGVAGLYEIYAATCAGLGKPCAPAPVFGPMAIFVSEDPDGAWQRIAPHALHETNSYARWYAEGAIPGPYGHVDDADELRATGLYQVLTPAQCIDLARRLGPQGQMFVHPLLAGLDPAVGRETLRLIRDRVMPVLADQ
;
A
#
# COMPACT_ATOMS: atom_id res chain seq x y z
N VAL A 1 28.38 -3.48 -15.36
CA VAL A 1 28.16 -3.56 -13.90
C VAL A 1 27.65 -4.96 -13.60
N ARG A 2 28.22 -5.63 -12.58
CA ARG A 2 27.78 -6.93 -12.11
C ARG A 2 27.25 -6.78 -10.69
N VAL A 3 25.99 -7.18 -10.46
CA VAL A 3 25.36 -7.17 -9.13
C VAL A 3 25.45 -8.58 -8.53
N THR A 4 25.89 -8.67 -7.29
CA THR A 4 26.01 -9.91 -6.53
C THR A 4 25.38 -9.72 -5.13
N PRO A 5 24.83 -10.77 -4.54
CA PRO A 5 24.65 -12.13 -5.08
C PRO A 5 23.66 -12.18 -6.25
N ARG A 6 23.73 -13.25 -7.06
CA ARG A 6 22.71 -13.47 -8.10
C ARG A 6 21.37 -13.80 -7.44
N PRO A 7 20.22 -13.46 -8.09
CA PRO A 7 18.91 -13.88 -7.62
C PRO A 7 18.83 -15.40 -7.44
N TRP A 8 18.09 -15.83 -6.43
CA TRP A 8 17.80 -17.26 -6.23
C TRP A 8 16.94 -17.84 -7.36
N GLN A 9 15.96 -17.05 -7.84
CA GLN A 9 15.11 -17.45 -8.96
C GLN A 9 15.93 -17.42 -10.26
N PRO A 10 15.89 -18.48 -11.10
CA PRO A 10 16.61 -18.50 -12.37
C PRO A 10 16.28 -17.34 -13.32
N ALA A 11 15.01 -16.90 -13.35
CA ALA A 11 14.56 -15.77 -14.16
C ALA A 11 14.73 -14.41 -13.46
N GLY A 12 15.21 -14.39 -12.20
CA GLY A 12 15.18 -13.20 -11.34
C GLY A 12 13.84 -13.01 -10.65
N PRO A 13 13.76 -12.12 -9.64
CA PRO A 13 12.49 -11.73 -9.03
C PRO A 13 11.67 -10.90 -10.02
N PRO A 14 10.32 -10.93 -9.94
CA PRO A 14 9.47 -10.03 -10.71
C PRO A 14 9.80 -8.57 -10.43
N LEU A 15 9.91 -7.78 -11.48
CA LEU A 15 10.20 -6.35 -11.40
C LEU A 15 8.90 -5.55 -11.54
N LEU A 16 8.36 -5.07 -10.43
CA LEU A 16 7.20 -4.18 -10.40
C LEU A 16 7.67 -2.72 -10.39
N LEU A 17 7.22 -1.92 -11.34
CA LEU A 17 7.54 -0.49 -11.40
C LEU A 17 6.34 0.33 -10.92
N GLY A 18 6.61 1.28 -10.02
CA GLY A 18 5.62 2.26 -9.58
C GLY A 18 5.67 3.54 -10.40
N GLY A 19 4.60 4.31 -10.32
CA GLY A 19 4.59 5.66 -10.86
C GLY A 19 3.22 6.32 -10.95
N ALA A 20 3.26 7.67 -10.99
CA ALA A 20 2.07 8.53 -10.99
C ALA A 20 1.90 9.31 -12.33
N THR A 21 2.53 8.86 -13.42
CA THR A 21 2.44 9.53 -14.71
C THR A 21 2.23 8.54 -15.87
N PRO A 22 1.63 8.98 -16.99
CA PRO A 22 1.50 8.15 -18.20
C PRO A 22 2.84 7.62 -18.73
N LEU A 23 3.93 8.40 -18.57
CA LEU A 23 5.26 7.98 -18.98
C LEU A 23 5.77 6.82 -18.12
N ALA A 24 5.52 6.86 -16.81
CA ALA A 24 5.87 5.76 -15.89
C ALA A 24 5.12 4.47 -16.24
N ALA A 25 3.81 4.55 -16.53
CA ALA A 25 3.01 3.41 -16.97
C ALA A 25 3.56 2.78 -18.26
N ARG A 26 3.89 3.59 -19.29
CA ARG A 26 4.51 3.10 -20.52
C ARG A 26 5.90 2.50 -20.30
N ARG A 27 6.70 3.07 -19.39
CA ARG A 27 8.00 2.52 -19.00
C ARG A 27 7.85 1.16 -18.34
N ALA A 28 6.91 1.02 -17.41
CA ALA A 28 6.62 -0.24 -16.75
C ALA A 28 6.27 -1.34 -17.75
N ALA A 29 5.43 -1.06 -18.74
CA ALA A 29 5.07 -2.01 -19.79
C ALA A 29 6.29 -2.46 -20.64
N ARG A 30 7.26 -1.57 -20.86
CA ARG A 30 8.47 -1.89 -21.67
C ARG A 30 9.51 -2.67 -20.88
N CYS A 31 9.73 -2.31 -19.63
CA CYS A 31 10.91 -2.71 -18.86
C CYS A 31 10.58 -3.55 -17.61
N GLY A 32 9.33 -3.65 -17.18
CA GLY A 32 8.91 -4.37 -15.98
C GLY A 32 8.07 -5.60 -16.28
N ASP A 33 7.79 -6.33 -15.21
CA ASP A 33 6.89 -7.49 -15.18
C ASP A 33 5.49 -7.11 -14.67
N GLY A 34 5.37 -5.93 -14.02
CA GLY A 34 4.11 -5.39 -13.55
C GLY A 34 4.19 -3.89 -13.27
N PHE A 35 3.02 -3.30 -12.98
CA PHE A 35 2.89 -1.88 -12.69
C PHE A 35 2.08 -1.63 -11.42
N VAL A 36 2.58 -0.74 -10.56
CA VAL A 36 1.90 -0.24 -9.37
C VAL A 36 1.51 1.22 -9.63
N PRO A 37 0.26 1.49 -10.02
CA PRO A 37 -0.19 2.84 -10.33
C PRO A 37 -0.29 3.68 -9.04
N GLY A 38 0.29 4.88 -9.06
CA GLY A 38 0.18 5.85 -7.97
C GLY A 38 -1.13 6.66 -8.00
N VAL A 39 -1.84 6.68 -9.14
CA VAL A 39 -3.13 7.34 -9.31
C VAL A 39 -4.03 6.51 -10.23
N ALA A 40 -5.35 6.71 -10.13
CA ALA A 40 -6.33 6.03 -10.99
C ALA A 40 -6.09 6.31 -12.48
N GLY A 41 -6.53 5.40 -13.36
CA GLY A 41 -6.47 5.54 -14.81
C GLY A 41 -5.10 5.21 -15.45
N LEU A 42 -4.04 5.05 -14.67
CA LEU A 42 -2.72 4.74 -15.22
C LEU A 42 -2.54 3.26 -15.57
N TYR A 43 -3.31 2.38 -14.93
CA TYR A 43 -3.25 0.95 -15.24
C TYR A 43 -3.74 0.67 -16.67
N GLU A 44 -4.76 1.36 -17.15
CA GLU A 44 -5.29 1.25 -18.51
C GLU A 44 -4.22 1.62 -19.54
N ILE A 45 -3.42 2.65 -19.26
CA ILE A 45 -2.29 3.05 -20.12
C ILE A 45 -1.20 1.95 -20.15
N TYR A 46 -0.91 1.36 -19.00
CA TYR A 46 0.01 0.23 -18.88
C TYR A 46 -0.50 -0.97 -19.69
N ALA A 47 -1.76 -1.36 -19.50
CA ALA A 47 -2.36 -2.51 -20.17
C ALA A 47 -2.41 -2.31 -21.71
N ALA A 48 -2.84 -1.14 -22.17
CA ALA A 48 -2.85 -0.81 -23.60
C ALA A 48 -1.44 -0.84 -24.20
N THR A 49 -0.42 -0.39 -23.46
CA THR A 49 0.97 -0.43 -23.91
C THR A 49 1.49 -1.87 -23.97
N CYS A 50 1.17 -2.72 -23.00
CA CYS A 50 1.51 -4.15 -23.04
C CYS A 50 0.88 -4.83 -24.26
N ALA A 51 -0.40 -4.57 -24.52
CA ALA A 51 -1.10 -5.12 -25.69
C ALA A 51 -0.42 -4.70 -27.01
N GLY A 52 -0.05 -3.42 -27.14
CA GLY A 52 0.67 -2.90 -28.31
C GLY A 52 2.08 -3.49 -28.50
N LEU A 53 2.69 -4.02 -27.43
CA LEU A 53 3.99 -4.70 -27.45
C LEU A 53 3.88 -6.22 -27.57
N GLY A 54 2.67 -6.78 -27.61
CA GLY A 54 2.47 -8.22 -27.58
C GLY A 54 2.93 -8.90 -26.29
N LYS A 55 3.03 -8.14 -25.18
CA LYS A 55 3.45 -8.64 -23.87
C LYS A 55 2.25 -9.05 -23.01
N PRO A 56 2.37 -10.11 -22.20
CA PRO A 56 1.36 -10.39 -21.18
C PRO A 56 1.25 -9.20 -20.22
N CYS A 57 0.03 -8.90 -19.79
CA CYS A 57 -0.28 -7.86 -18.82
C CYS A 57 -0.58 -8.51 -17.47
N ALA A 58 0.17 -8.13 -16.43
CA ALA A 58 -0.18 -8.52 -15.07
C ALA A 58 -1.56 -7.97 -14.67
N PRO A 59 -2.36 -8.65 -13.84
CA PRO A 59 -3.65 -8.14 -13.37
C PRO A 59 -3.51 -6.79 -12.67
N ALA A 60 -4.57 -5.97 -12.71
CA ALA A 60 -4.61 -4.73 -11.95
C ALA A 60 -4.50 -5.04 -10.45
N PRO A 61 -3.58 -4.39 -9.72
CA PRO A 61 -3.53 -4.57 -8.28
C PRO A 61 -4.78 -3.98 -7.62
N VAL A 62 -5.30 -4.69 -6.63
CA VAL A 62 -6.40 -4.21 -5.78
C VAL A 62 -5.80 -3.77 -4.46
N PHE A 63 -5.85 -2.47 -4.19
CA PHE A 63 -5.26 -1.90 -2.98
C PHE A 63 -6.30 -1.73 -1.88
N GLY A 64 -5.94 -2.12 -0.67
CA GLY A 64 -6.60 -1.69 0.56
C GLY A 64 -6.19 -0.28 0.98
N PRO A 65 -6.48 0.09 2.24
CA PRO A 65 -6.03 1.35 2.83
C PRO A 65 -4.52 1.55 2.73
N MET A 66 -4.06 2.81 2.75
CA MET A 66 -2.63 3.15 2.69
C MET A 66 -1.83 2.59 3.86
N ALA A 67 -2.44 2.51 5.04
CA ALA A 67 -1.86 1.83 6.19
C ALA A 67 -2.93 1.17 7.05
N ILE A 68 -2.67 -0.07 7.46
CA ILE A 68 -3.52 -0.84 8.33
C ILE A 68 -2.77 -1.14 9.62
N PHE A 69 -3.44 -0.91 10.73
CA PHE A 69 -3.03 -1.35 12.06
C PHE A 69 -4.08 -2.32 12.60
N VAL A 70 -3.65 -3.28 13.41
CA VAL A 70 -4.56 -4.22 14.05
C VAL A 70 -4.41 -4.11 15.56
N SER A 71 -5.53 -3.91 16.25
CA SER A 71 -5.60 -3.78 17.70
C SER A 71 -6.90 -4.38 18.24
N GLU A 72 -6.88 -4.88 19.48
CA GLU A 72 -8.13 -5.27 20.16
C GLU A 72 -8.91 -4.03 20.66
N ASP A 73 -8.25 -2.87 20.76
CA ASP A 73 -8.83 -1.57 21.05
C ASP A 73 -8.50 -0.57 19.93
N PRO A 74 -9.29 -0.54 18.84
CA PRO A 74 -9.02 0.33 17.71
C PRO A 74 -9.04 1.83 18.04
N ASP A 75 -9.91 2.27 18.97
CA ASP A 75 -10.03 3.68 19.30
C ASP A 75 -8.84 4.16 20.15
N GLY A 76 -8.45 3.40 21.17
CA GLY A 76 -7.25 3.71 21.94
C GLY A 76 -5.96 3.60 21.13
N ALA A 77 -5.90 2.66 20.18
CA ALA A 77 -4.78 2.58 19.24
C ALA A 77 -4.76 3.77 18.29
N TRP A 78 -5.92 4.23 17.77
CA TRP A 78 -6.01 5.41 16.93
C TRP A 78 -5.46 6.66 17.61
N GLN A 79 -5.77 6.88 18.88
CA GLN A 79 -5.25 8.04 19.63
C GLN A 79 -3.71 8.07 19.66
N ARG A 80 -3.05 6.91 19.69
CA ARG A 80 -1.58 6.80 19.65
C ARG A 80 -1.02 6.98 18.25
N ILE A 81 -1.74 6.53 17.21
CA ILE A 81 -1.30 6.52 15.82
C ILE A 81 -1.56 7.88 15.14
N ALA A 82 -2.69 8.52 15.44
CA ALA A 82 -3.17 9.71 14.75
C ALA A 82 -2.16 10.86 14.64
N PRO A 83 -1.39 11.24 15.68
CA PRO A 83 -0.39 12.31 15.54
C PRO A 83 0.69 11.99 14.48
N HIS A 84 1.10 10.74 14.39
CA HIS A 84 2.09 10.27 13.43
C HIS A 84 1.51 10.20 12.01
N ALA A 85 0.29 9.69 11.87
CA ALA A 85 -0.43 9.64 10.60
C ALA A 85 -0.71 11.04 10.05
N LEU A 86 -1.09 11.99 10.92
CA LEU A 86 -1.32 13.38 10.55
C LEU A 86 -0.03 14.05 10.07
N HIS A 87 1.09 13.83 10.78
CA HIS A 87 2.39 14.33 10.37
C HIS A 87 2.81 13.79 9.00
N GLU A 88 2.67 12.49 8.77
CA GLU A 88 3.00 11.86 7.48
C GLU A 88 2.12 12.43 6.36
N THR A 89 0.80 12.42 6.55
CA THR A 89 -0.18 12.90 5.57
C THR A 89 0.13 14.34 5.14
N ASN A 90 0.29 15.26 6.09
CA ASN A 90 0.52 16.66 5.80
C ASN A 90 1.92 16.93 5.24
N SER A 91 2.92 16.10 5.57
CA SER A 91 4.23 16.16 4.95
C SER A 91 4.19 15.79 3.47
N TYR A 92 3.52 14.68 3.14
CA TYR A 92 3.32 14.28 1.74
C TYR A 92 2.44 15.26 0.96
N ALA A 93 1.34 15.75 1.56
CA ALA A 93 0.47 16.74 0.93
C ALA A 93 1.24 17.99 0.53
N ARG A 94 2.13 18.50 1.40
CA ARG A 94 3.01 19.62 1.11
C ARG A 94 3.97 19.31 -0.05
N TRP A 95 4.63 18.15 -0.04
CA TRP A 95 5.56 17.78 -1.11
C TRP A 95 4.85 17.61 -2.45
N TYR A 96 3.64 17.09 -2.47
CA TYR A 96 2.83 17.00 -3.70
C TYR A 96 2.47 18.40 -4.22
N ALA A 97 2.10 19.32 -3.34
CA ALA A 97 1.81 20.70 -3.72
C ALA A 97 3.06 21.43 -4.26
N GLU A 98 4.20 21.30 -3.59
CA GLU A 98 5.47 21.89 -4.01
C GLU A 98 5.96 21.32 -5.35
N GLY A 99 5.79 20.01 -5.56
CA GLY A 99 6.21 19.31 -6.77
C GLY A 99 5.19 19.35 -7.91
N ALA A 100 4.00 19.90 -7.69
CA ALA A 100 2.86 19.80 -8.62
C ALA A 100 2.60 18.35 -9.08
N ILE A 101 2.74 17.38 -8.18
CA ILE A 101 2.62 15.94 -8.44
C ILE A 101 1.30 15.46 -7.84
N PRO A 102 0.46 14.72 -8.59
CA PRO A 102 -0.74 14.11 -8.01
C PRO A 102 -0.37 12.97 -7.06
N GLY A 103 -1.11 12.83 -5.97
CA GLY A 103 -0.92 11.77 -5.00
C GLY A 103 -2.14 11.56 -4.13
N PRO A 104 -2.17 10.50 -3.30
CA PRO A 104 -3.33 10.15 -2.48
C PRO A 104 -3.48 11.03 -1.23
N TYR A 105 -2.45 11.79 -0.85
CA TYR A 105 -2.46 12.60 0.36
C TYR A 105 -2.89 14.03 0.07
N GLY A 106 -4.00 14.46 0.67
CA GLY A 106 -4.42 15.86 0.79
C GLY A 106 -4.06 16.42 2.17
N HIS A 107 -4.05 17.75 2.31
CA HIS A 107 -3.93 18.37 3.63
C HIS A 107 -5.19 18.07 4.45
N VAL A 108 -5.02 17.77 5.74
CA VAL A 108 -6.10 17.55 6.71
C VAL A 108 -5.77 18.32 7.99
N ASP A 109 -6.80 18.89 8.62
CA ASP A 109 -6.60 19.79 9.77
C ASP A 109 -6.44 19.01 11.08
N ASP A 110 -7.15 17.90 11.23
CA ASP A 110 -7.14 17.14 12.48
C ASP A 110 -7.26 15.62 12.29
N ALA A 111 -7.19 14.90 13.40
CA ALA A 111 -7.22 13.44 13.45
C ALA A 111 -8.56 12.83 13.05
N ASP A 112 -9.67 13.52 13.29
CA ASP A 112 -11.01 13.02 12.96
C ASP A 112 -11.26 13.16 11.47
N GLU A 113 -10.86 14.27 10.87
CA GLU A 113 -10.86 14.45 9.42
C GLU A 113 -9.98 13.38 8.75
N LEU A 114 -8.77 13.16 9.26
CA LEU A 114 -7.89 12.12 8.72
C LEU A 114 -8.52 10.73 8.80
N ARG A 115 -9.14 10.39 9.94
CA ARG A 115 -9.81 9.10 10.13
C ARG A 115 -10.95 8.92 9.13
N ALA A 116 -11.71 9.97 8.85
CA ALA A 116 -12.80 9.96 7.90
C ALA A 116 -12.36 9.69 6.45
N THR A 117 -11.11 10.01 6.09
CA THR A 117 -10.58 9.71 4.75
C THR A 117 -10.46 8.21 4.48
N GLY A 118 -10.32 7.37 5.52
CA GLY A 118 -10.09 5.93 5.40
C GLY A 118 -8.70 5.54 4.90
N LEU A 119 -7.77 6.49 4.73
CA LEU A 119 -6.39 6.21 4.31
C LEU A 119 -5.65 5.34 5.32
N TYR A 120 -5.87 5.62 6.61
CA TYR A 120 -5.35 4.82 7.72
C TYR A 120 -6.51 4.15 8.43
N GLN A 121 -6.39 2.85 8.65
CA GLN A 121 -7.42 2.09 9.35
C GLN A 121 -6.82 1.33 10.52
N VAL A 122 -7.43 1.46 11.68
CA VAL A 122 -7.15 0.62 12.83
C VAL A 122 -8.32 -0.35 12.97
N LEU A 123 -8.03 -1.63 12.81
CA LEU A 123 -9.03 -2.68 12.70
C LEU A 123 -8.88 -3.68 13.85
N THR A 124 -9.98 -4.28 14.28
CA THR A 124 -9.90 -5.52 15.04
C THR A 124 -9.41 -6.66 14.16
N PRO A 125 -8.89 -7.77 14.73
CA PRO A 125 -8.53 -8.96 13.94
C PRO A 125 -9.66 -9.44 13.03
N ALA A 126 -10.91 -9.45 13.50
CA ALA A 126 -12.07 -9.85 12.70
C ALA A 126 -12.31 -8.90 11.52
N GLN A 127 -12.28 -7.60 11.75
CA GLN A 127 -12.42 -6.60 10.67
C GLN A 127 -11.29 -6.69 9.64
N CYS A 128 -10.07 -7.00 10.09
CA CYS A 128 -8.92 -7.20 9.19
C CYS A 128 -9.12 -8.44 8.29
N ILE A 129 -9.63 -9.53 8.83
CA ILE A 129 -9.99 -10.74 8.07
C ILE A 129 -11.08 -10.41 7.05
N ASP A 130 -12.13 -9.70 7.45
CA ASP A 130 -13.21 -9.30 6.54
C ASP A 130 -12.73 -8.37 5.42
N LEU A 131 -11.80 -7.46 5.73
CA LEU A 131 -11.15 -6.63 4.71
C LEU A 131 -10.36 -7.48 3.71
N ALA A 132 -9.54 -8.42 4.19
CA ALA A 132 -8.77 -9.31 3.33
C ALA A 132 -9.68 -10.11 2.39
N ARG A 133 -10.79 -10.65 2.90
CA ARG A 133 -11.79 -11.38 2.10
C ARG A 133 -12.44 -10.50 1.03
N ARG A 134 -12.80 -9.26 1.36
CA ARG A 134 -13.37 -8.31 0.39
C ARG A 134 -12.39 -7.92 -0.72
N LEU A 135 -11.11 -7.77 -0.39
CA LEU A 135 -10.07 -7.46 -1.38
C LEU A 135 -9.79 -8.65 -2.31
N GLY A 136 -10.03 -9.87 -1.84
CA GLY A 136 -9.84 -11.08 -2.62
C GLY A 136 -8.37 -11.47 -2.85
N PRO A 137 -8.12 -12.48 -3.70
CA PRO A 137 -6.78 -13.07 -3.86
C PRO A 137 -5.76 -12.14 -4.54
N GLN A 138 -6.20 -11.08 -5.20
CA GLN A 138 -5.33 -10.03 -5.77
C GLN A 138 -5.18 -8.83 -4.85
N GLY A 139 -5.82 -8.87 -3.68
CA GLY A 139 -5.82 -7.79 -2.70
C GLY A 139 -4.47 -7.60 -2.03
N GLN A 140 -4.08 -6.34 -1.90
CA GLN A 140 -2.87 -5.96 -1.18
C GLN A 140 -3.24 -5.10 0.02
N MET A 141 -2.81 -5.54 1.20
CA MET A 141 -2.96 -4.81 2.45
C MET A 141 -1.59 -4.29 2.90
N PHE A 142 -1.52 -3.00 3.19
CA PHE A 142 -0.29 -2.37 3.63
C PHE A 142 -0.29 -2.23 5.14
N VAL A 143 0.71 -2.81 5.80
CA VAL A 143 0.97 -2.65 7.22
C VAL A 143 2.16 -1.71 7.38
N HIS A 144 2.00 -0.64 8.17
CA HIS A 144 3.02 0.38 8.35
C HIS A 144 3.48 0.49 9.82
N PRO A 145 4.19 -0.52 10.34
CA PRO A 145 4.44 -0.67 11.78
C PRO A 145 5.35 0.41 12.40
N LEU A 146 6.06 1.18 11.57
CA LEU A 146 6.98 2.25 12.01
C LEU A 146 6.58 3.62 11.45
N LEU A 147 5.27 3.86 11.28
CA LEU A 147 4.71 5.08 10.73
C LEU A 147 5.29 6.33 11.41
N ALA A 148 6.00 7.16 10.63
CA ALA A 148 6.47 8.51 11.01
C ALA A 148 6.99 8.61 12.47
N GLY A 149 7.81 7.65 12.91
CA GLY A 149 8.37 7.65 14.26
C GLY A 149 7.41 7.14 15.35
N LEU A 150 6.35 6.44 14.98
CA LEU A 150 5.47 5.74 15.91
C LEU A 150 6.27 4.78 16.82
N ASP A 151 5.88 4.69 18.11
CA ASP A 151 6.49 3.74 19.02
C ASP A 151 6.46 2.33 18.41
N PRO A 152 7.63 1.66 18.26
CA PRO A 152 7.69 0.31 17.73
C PRO A 152 6.86 -0.73 18.48
N ALA A 153 6.47 -0.46 19.73
CA ALA A 153 5.60 -1.34 20.50
C ALA A 153 4.21 -1.45 19.85
N VAL A 154 3.66 -0.36 19.32
CA VAL A 154 2.36 -0.35 18.61
C VAL A 154 2.45 -1.17 17.32
N GLY A 155 3.52 -0.99 16.57
CA GLY A 155 3.74 -1.78 15.36
C GLY A 155 3.93 -3.28 15.65
N ARG A 156 4.66 -3.63 16.70
CA ARG A 156 4.82 -5.04 17.12
C ARG A 156 3.51 -5.66 17.56
N GLU A 157 2.63 -4.92 18.24
CA GLU A 157 1.29 -5.40 18.60
C GLU A 157 0.49 -5.74 17.34
N THR A 158 0.44 -4.83 16.36
CA THR A 158 -0.19 -5.06 15.06
C THR A 158 0.34 -6.33 14.39
N LEU A 159 1.65 -6.48 14.26
CA LEU A 159 2.26 -7.65 13.59
C LEU A 159 1.96 -8.95 14.34
N ARG A 160 1.98 -8.92 15.68
CA ARG A 160 1.61 -10.08 16.51
C ARG A 160 0.16 -10.49 16.29
N LEU A 161 -0.78 -9.55 16.31
CA LEU A 161 -2.20 -9.85 16.08
C LEU A 161 -2.46 -10.37 14.66
N ILE A 162 -1.78 -9.81 13.66
CA ILE A 162 -1.86 -10.33 12.29
C ILE A 162 -1.36 -11.78 12.24
N ARG A 163 -0.18 -12.06 12.79
CA ARG A 163 0.41 -13.40 12.80
C ARG A 163 -0.48 -14.42 13.53
N ASP A 164 -1.00 -14.04 14.72
CA ASP A 164 -1.62 -14.98 15.65
C ASP A 164 -3.13 -15.13 15.42
N ARG A 165 -3.80 -14.10 14.88
CA ARG A 165 -5.26 -14.03 14.80
C ARG A 165 -5.82 -13.86 13.39
N VAL A 166 -5.05 -13.30 12.46
CA VAL A 166 -5.51 -13.02 11.10
C VAL A 166 -5.00 -14.09 10.12
N MET A 167 -3.68 -14.27 10.06
CA MET A 167 -3.08 -15.17 9.07
C MET A 167 -3.56 -16.62 9.17
N PRO A 168 -3.72 -17.24 10.35
CA PRO A 168 -4.19 -18.62 10.42
C PRO A 168 -5.58 -18.81 9.78
N VAL A 169 -6.48 -17.84 10.01
CA VAL A 169 -7.84 -17.89 9.46
C VAL A 169 -7.86 -17.71 7.94
N LEU A 170 -6.92 -16.95 7.39
CA LEU A 170 -6.81 -16.74 5.94
C LEU A 170 -6.06 -17.87 5.22
N ALA A 171 -5.17 -18.59 5.92
CA ALA A 171 -4.42 -19.71 5.36
C ALA A 171 -5.26 -20.98 5.20
N ASP A 172 -6.34 -21.13 5.97
CA ASP A 172 -7.25 -22.28 5.93
C ASP A 172 -8.31 -22.18 4.81
N GLN A 173 -8.20 -21.20 3.92
CA GLN A 173 -9.12 -20.95 2.79
C GLN A 173 -8.43 -21.20 1.44
#